data_dd1dbd64dcb9e89722bc29d8e55bd524
#
_entry.id   dd1dbd64dcb9e89722bc29d8e55bd524
#
_cell.length_a   1.000
_cell.length_b   1.000
_cell.length_c   1.000
_cell.angle_alpha   90.00
_cell.angle_beta   90.00
_cell.angle_gamma   90.00
#
_symmetry.space_group_name_H-M   'P 1'
#
loop_
_entity.id
_entity.type
_entity.pdbx_description
1 polymer ?
#
loop_
_entity_poly.entity_id
_entity_poly.type
_entity_poly.pdbx_seq_one_letter_code
_entity_poly.pdbx_strand_id
1 'polypeptide(L)'
;MQLREKELDEAHFLEEAKKIKELCDRYHVPFVINDNVDIALEIDADGVHVGQSDMEAGDVRAKLGPDKIIGVSAQTVRQALLAQERGADYLGVGAVFHTDSKADAADISHETLKAITEAVDIPVIAIGGISKENVSELSGTGICGIAVISAIFAEKDIKNATKKLKKLTEEMVEA
;
A
#
# COMPACT_ATOMS: atom_id res chain seq x y z
N MET A 1 2.43 8.24 0.97
CA MET A 1 1.04 8.53 0.52
C MET A 1 0.79 7.79 -0.77
N GLN A 2 -0.41 7.18 -0.97
CA GLN A 2 -0.76 6.52 -2.23
C GLN A 2 -2.04 7.15 -2.79
N LEU A 3 -2.05 7.46 -4.09
CA LEU A 3 -3.26 7.87 -4.84
C LEU A 3 -3.76 6.68 -5.65
N ARG A 4 -5.02 6.32 -5.43
CA ARG A 4 -5.76 5.30 -6.18
C ARG A 4 -7.02 5.93 -6.76
N GLU A 5 -7.08 6.01 -8.07
CA GLU A 5 -8.21 6.54 -8.81
C GLU A 5 -8.69 5.51 -9.83
N LYS A 6 -9.99 5.28 -9.91
CA LYS A 6 -10.59 4.27 -10.78
C LYS A 6 -11.73 4.80 -11.66
N GLU A 7 -12.17 6.02 -11.41
CA GLU A 7 -13.37 6.58 -12.05
C GLU A 7 -13.08 7.78 -12.95
N LEU A 8 -11.97 8.50 -12.70
CA LEU A 8 -11.57 9.64 -13.52
C LEU A 8 -10.97 9.19 -14.85
N ASP A 9 -11.15 10.00 -15.88
CA ASP A 9 -10.36 9.87 -17.08
C ASP A 9 -8.88 10.24 -16.83
N GLU A 10 -8.02 9.89 -17.74
CA GLU A 10 -6.57 10.03 -17.59
C GLU A 10 -6.12 11.48 -17.37
N ALA A 11 -6.77 12.45 -18.03
CA ALA A 11 -6.41 13.87 -17.92
C ALA A 11 -6.74 14.43 -16.52
N HIS A 12 -7.92 14.09 -15.98
CA HIS A 12 -8.31 14.50 -14.64
C HIS A 12 -7.50 13.78 -13.55
N PHE A 13 -7.21 12.46 -13.75
CA PHE A 13 -6.33 11.74 -12.84
C PHE A 13 -4.93 12.34 -12.80
N LEU A 14 -4.36 12.70 -13.95
CA LEU A 14 -3.06 13.36 -14.04
C LEU A 14 -3.07 14.73 -13.31
N GLU A 15 -4.10 15.52 -13.48
CA GLU A 15 -4.23 16.84 -12.80
C GLU A 15 -4.30 16.67 -11.27
N GLU A 16 -5.07 15.71 -10.79
CA GLU A 16 -5.16 15.39 -9.36
C GLU A 16 -3.81 14.89 -8.82
N ALA A 17 -3.17 13.97 -9.54
CA ALA A 17 -1.87 13.41 -9.17
C ALA A 17 -0.80 14.49 -9.05
N LYS A 18 -0.74 15.48 -9.97
CA LYS A 18 0.18 16.62 -9.90
C LYS A 18 -0.04 17.46 -8.64
N LYS A 19 -1.29 17.76 -8.29
CA LYS A 19 -1.63 18.53 -7.08
C LYS A 19 -1.21 17.81 -5.80
N ILE A 20 -1.45 16.50 -5.72
CA ILE A 20 -1.08 15.70 -4.56
C ILE A 20 0.44 15.53 -4.47
N LYS A 21 1.13 15.32 -5.61
CA LYS A 21 2.60 15.25 -5.67
C LYS A 21 3.23 16.52 -5.10
N GLU A 22 2.78 17.71 -5.55
CA GLU A 22 3.27 18.99 -5.02
C GLU A 22 3.09 19.12 -3.51
N LEU A 23 1.96 18.63 -2.98
CA LEU A 23 1.70 18.61 -1.55
C LEU A 23 2.63 17.63 -0.82
N CYS A 24 2.82 16.43 -1.35
CA CYS A 24 3.71 15.42 -0.77
C CYS A 24 5.17 15.91 -0.73
N ASP A 25 5.65 16.55 -1.80
CA ASP A 25 6.99 17.12 -1.88
C ASP A 25 7.21 18.19 -0.80
N ARG A 26 6.25 19.08 -0.61
CA ARG A 26 6.29 20.13 0.43
C ARG A 26 6.47 19.57 1.84
N TYR A 27 5.90 18.38 2.10
CA TYR A 27 5.97 17.73 3.41
C TYR A 27 6.99 16.58 3.46
N HIS A 28 7.76 16.35 2.39
CA HIS A 28 8.73 15.26 2.27
C HIS A 28 8.12 13.89 2.53
N VAL A 29 6.92 13.67 1.97
CA VAL A 29 6.19 12.39 2.06
C VAL A 29 6.31 11.66 0.73
N PRO A 30 6.88 10.45 0.67
CA PRO A 30 6.92 9.67 -0.55
C PRO A 30 5.52 9.49 -1.15
N PHE A 31 5.41 9.68 -2.47
CA PHE A 31 4.14 9.62 -3.20
C PHE A 31 4.13 8.48 -4.22
N VAL A 32 3.16 7.61 -4.09
CA VAL A 32 3.02 6.39 -4.91
C VAL A 32 1.70 6.44 -5.69
N ILE A 33 1.74 6.12 -6.98
CA ILE A 33 0.55 5.99 -7.84
C ILE A 33 0.12 4.52 -7.88
N ASN A 34 -1.18 4.26 -7.73
CA ASN A 34 -1.72 2.92 -7.87
C ASN A 34 -1.97 2.58 -9.35
N ASP A 35 -1.47 1.44 -9.81
CA ASP A 35 -1.62 0.79 -11.12
C ASP A 35 -1.06 1.58 -12.32
N ASN A 36 -1.22 2.90 -12.39
CA ASN A 36 -0.89 3.68 -13.58
C ASN A 36 0.59 4.11 -13.61
N VAL A 37 1.42 3.29 -14.26
CA VAL A 37 2.87 3.52 -14.41
C VAL A 37 3.16 4.76 -15.26
N ASP A 38 2.35 5.05 -16.28
CA ASP A 38 2.58 6.19 -17.18
C ASP A 38 2.36 7.53 -16.47
N ILE A 39 1.31 7.65 -15.69
CA ILE A 39 1.10 8.83 -14.82
C ILE A 39 2.23 8.96 -13.78
N ALA A 40 2.66 7.85 -13.17
CA ALA A 40 3.75 7.91 -12.21
C ALA A 40 5.05 8.44 -12.82
N LEU A 41 5.36 8.05 -14.04
CA LEU A 41 6.52 8.57 -14.80
C LEU A 41 6.35 10.05 -15.16
N GLU A 42 5.17 10.44 -15.67
CA GLU A 42 4.92 11.81 -16.13
C GLU A 42 5.06 12.84 -15.00
N ILE A 43 4.62 12.49 -13.78
CA ILE A 43 4.69 13.41 -12.62
C ILE A 43 5.96 13.20 -11.79
N ASP A 44 6.84 12.32 -12.19
CA ASP A 44 8.02 11.92 -11.42
C ASP A 44 7.66 11.47 -9.98
N ALA A 45 6.62 10.62 -9.85
CA ALA A 45 6.25 10.05 -8.56
C ALA A 45 7.40 9.22 -7.96
N ASP A 46 7.40 9.06 -6.64
CA ASP A 46 8.44 8.27 -5.95
C ASP A 46 8.30 6.77 -6.25
N GLY A 47 7.12 6.32 -6.73
CA GLY A 47 6.91 4.94 -7.11
C GLY A 47 5.51 4.62 -7.57
N VAL A 48 5.27 3.32 -7.73
CA VAL A 48 3.96 2.75 -8.04
C VAL A 48 3.60 1.61 -7.11
N HIS A 49 2.31 1.33 -6.99
CA HIS A 49 1.81 0.11 -6.37
C HIS A 49 0.91 -0.62 -7.36
N VAL A 50 1.20 -1.88 -7.64
CA VAL A 50 0.47 -2.69 -8.64
C VAL A 50 -0.19 -3.91 -8.01
N GLY A 51 -1.32 -4.33 -8.58
CA GLY A 51 -2.01 -5.57 -8.25
C GLY A 51 -1.52 -6.77 -9.06
N GLN A 52 -2.14 -7.94 -8.83
CA GLN A 52 -1.79 -9.18 -9.53
C GLN A 52 -2.26 -9.22 -11.00
N SER A 53 -3.29 -8.44 -11.34
CA SER A 53 -3.86 -8.32 -12.69
C SER A 53 -3.23 -7.21 -13.52
N ASP A 54 -2.42 -6.39 -12.89
CA ASP A 54 -1.77 -5.24 -13.51
C ASP A 54 -0.43 -5.66 -14.11
N MET A 55 0.42 -4.71 -14.48
CA MET A 55 1.74 -5.00 -15.01
C MET A 55 2.57 -5.79 -14.00
N GLU A 56 3.23 -6.88 -14.43
CA GLU A 56 4.10 -7.65 -13.54
C GLU A 56 5.24 -6.79 -12.98
N ALA A 57 5.64 -7.02 -11.73
CA ALA A 57 6.65 -6.19 -11.05
C ALA A 57 7.97 -6.07 -11.83
N GLY A 58 8.39 -7.11 -12.56
CA GLY A 58 9.58 -7.08 -13.41
C GLY A 58 9.45 -6.11 -14.60
N ASP A 59 8.27 -6.05 -15.23
CA ASP A 59 8.00 -5.12 -16.32
C ASP A 59 7.91 -3.69 -15.80
N VAL A 60 7.31 -3.50 -14.62
CA VAL A 60 7.26 -2.20 -13.94
C VAL A 60 8.67 -1.72 -13.60
N ARG A 61 9.53 -2.59 -13.06
CA ARG A 61 10.93 -2.27 -12.75
C ARG A 61 11.71 -1.88 -14.00
N ALA A 62 11.54 -2.61 -15.09
CA ALA A 62 12.19 -2.29 -16.37
C ALA A 62 11.76 -0.90 -16.91
N LYS A 63 10.50 -0.51 -16.69
CA LYS A 63 9.95 0.76 -17.15
C LYS A 63 10.30 1.94 -16.24
N LEU A 64 10.26 1.77 -14.92
CA LEU A 64 10.51 2.82 -13.92
C LEU A 64 12.00 3.04 -13.59
N GLY A 65 12.84 2.05 -13.85
CA GLY A 65 14.26 2.09 -13.46
C GLY A 65 14.51 1.65 -12.01
N PRO A 66 15.76 1.67 -11.56
CA PRO A 66 16.17 1.09 -10.28
C PRO A 66 15.80 1.93 -9.05
N ASP A 67 15.58 3.25 -9.23
CA ASP A 67 15.49 4.19 -8.11
C ASP A 67 14.06 4.43 -7.60
N LYS A 68 13.05 3.95 -8.36
CA LYS A 68 11.63 4.14 -8.00
C LYS A 68 11.11 3.00 -7.14
N ILE A 69 10.24 3.33 -6.19
CA ILE A 69 9.60 2.38 -5.29
C ILE A 69 8.54 1.57 -6.05
N ILE A 70 8.58 0.24 -5.92
CA ILE A 70 7.56 -0.66 -6.44
C ILE A 70 6.92 -1.43 -5.29
N GLY A 71 5.65 -1.15 -5.02
CA GLY A 71 4.81 -1.96 -4.15
C GLY A 71 4.00 -2.97 -4.94
N VAL A 72 3.80 -4.15 -4.38
CA VAL A 72 2.98 -5.19 -5.01
C VAL A 72 1.97 -5.75 -4.01
N SER A 73 0.72 -5.88 -4.44
CA SER A 73 -0.30 -6.58 -3.66
C SER A 73 -0.05 -8.09 -3.69
N ALA A 74 -0.09 -8.77 -2.54
CA ALA A 74 0.01 -10.22 -2.45
C ALA A 74 -1.01 -10.78 -1.46
N GLN A 75 -1.57 -11.98 -1.76
CA GLN A 75 -2.53 -12.70 -0.93
C GLN A 75 -2.06 -14.11 -0.57
N THR A 76 -0.96 -14.56 -1.16
CA THR A 76 -0.37 -15.88 -0.91
C THR A 76 1.16 -15.78 -0.83
N VAL A 77 1.78 -16.72 -0.13
CA VAL A 77 3.25 -16.84 -0.05
C VAL A 77 3.88 -16.93 -1.46
N ARG A 78 3.25 -17.67 -2.38
CA ARG A 78 3.75 -17.79 -3.76
C ARG A 78 3.77 -16.44 -4.48
N GLN A 79 2.72 -15.64 -4.34
CA GLN A 79 2.66 -14.29 -4.94
C GLN A 79 3.70 -13.37 -4.32
N ALA A 80 3.90 -13.46 -3.00
CA ALA A 80 4.87 -12.66 -2.27
C ALA A 80 6.31 -12.95 -2.73
N LEU A 81 6.70 -14.23 -2.78
CA LEU A 81 8.02 -14.66 -3.27
C LEU A 81 8.27 -14.22 -4.72
N LEU A 82 7.27 -14.39 -5.60
CA LEU A 82 7.38 -13.98 -6.99
C LEU A 82 7.52 -12.45 -7.13
N ALA A 83 6.80 -11.68 -6.34
CA ALA A 83 6.91 -10.23 -6.36
C ALA A 83 8.30 -9.77 -5.89
N GLN A 84 8.85 -10.38 -4.82
CA GLN A 84 10.21 -10.11 -4.37
C GLN A 84 11.25 -10.47 -5.44
N GLU A 85 11.15 -11.65 -6.06
CA GLU A 85 12.06 -12.11 -7.13
C GLU A 85 12.05 -11.14 -8.32
N ARG A 86 10.91 -10.52 -8.60
CA ARG A 86 10.72 -9.56 -9.69
C ARG A 86 11.02 -8.11 -9.34
N GLY A 87 11.59 -7.86 -8.16
CA GLY A 87 12.10 -6.55 -7.77
C GLY A 87 11.07 -5.62 -7.12
N ALA A 88 10.06 -6.16 -6.46
CA ALA A 88 9.23 -5.36 -5.55
C ALA A 88 10.05 -4.89 -4.34
N ASP A 89 9.84 -3.65 -3.91
CA ASP A 89 10.49 -3.07 -2.74
C ASP A 89 9.67 -3.28 -1.46
N TYR A 90 8.37 -3.48 -1.58
CA TYR A 90 7.48 -3.84 -0.46
C TYR A 90 6.22 -4.56 -0.94
N LEU A 91 5.57 -5.24 0.00
CA LEU A 91 4.28 -5.90 -0.26
C LEU A 91 3.14 -5.22 0.51
N GLY A 92 1.98 -5.10 -0.15
CA GLY A 92 0.71 -4.81 0.48
C GLY A 92 -0.11 -6.10 0.58
N VAL A 93 -0.38 -6.56 1.80
CA VAL A 93 -1.06 -7.85 2.04
C VAL A 93 -2.43 -7.62 2.67
N GLY A 94 -3.45 -8.13 2.04
CA GLY A 94 -4.86 -7.98 2.50
C GLY A 94 -5.89 -8.47 1.49
N ALA A 95 -7.20 -8.38 1.87
CA ALA A 95 -7.72 -7.68 3.07
C ALA A 95 -7.51 -8.53 4.34
N VAL A 96 -6.97 -7.91 5.40
CA VAL A 96 -6.76 -8.61 6.69
C VAL A 96 -7.98 -8.56 7.61
N PHE A 97 -8.90 -7.64 7.34
CA PHE A 97 -10.24 -7.57 7.92
C PHE A 97 -11.22 -7.24 6.81
N HIS A 98 -12.49 -7.58 7.00
CA HIS A 98 -13.54 -7.28 6.02
C HIS A 98 -13.59 -5.79 5.68
N THR A 99 -13.73 -5.47 4.38
CA THR A 99 -13.74 -4.09 3.88
C THR A 99 -14.59 -3.95 2.63
N ASP A 100 -15.34 -2.85 2.55
CA ASP A 100 -16.09 -2.45 1.35
C ASP A 100 -15.27 -1.57 0.38
N SER A 101 -14.06 -1.16 0.78
CA SER A 101 -13.22 -0.24 -0.02
C SER A 101 -12.67 -0.85 -1.31
N LYS A 102 -12.66 -2.19 -1.41
CA LYS A 102 -12.27 -2.94 -2.60
C LYS A 102 -13.14 -4.19 -2.70
N ALA A 103 -14.11 -4.18 -3.59
CA ALA A 103 -15.13 -5.22 -3.70
C ALA A 103 -14.61 -6.63 -4.07
N ASP A 104 -13.44 -6.71 -4.66
CA ASP A 104 -12.76 -7.94 -5.10
C ASP A 104 -11.65 -8.41 -4.14
N ALA A 105 -11.48 -7.76 -2.99
CA ALA A 105 -10.50 -8.17 -2.00
C ALA A 105 -11.00 -9.40 -1.24
N ALA A 106 -10.34 -10.54 -1.43
CA ALA A 106 -10.56 -11.72 -0.59
C ALA A 106 -9.95 -11.49 0.79
N ASP A 107 -10.68 -11.86 1.85
CA ASP A 107 -10.15 -11.81 3.20
C ASP A 107 -9.06 -12.87 3.37
N ILE A 108 -7.94 -12.49 3.98
CA ILE A 108 -6.85 -13.39 4.32
C ILE A 108 -6.74 -13.55 5.85
N SER A 109 -6.38 -14.74 6.31
CA SER A 109 -6.17 -14.97 7.73
C SER A 109 -4.86 -14.36 8.23
N HIS A 110 -4.77 -14.10 9.54
CA HIS A 110 -3.53 -13.62 10.18
C HIS A 110 -2.40 -14.65 10.09
N GLU A 111 -2.72 -15.96 10.04
CA GLU A 111 -1.74 -17.03 9.80
C GLU A 111 -1.16 -16.92 8.38
N THR A 112 -1.98 -16.62 7.37
CA THR A 112 -1.51 -16.38 6.00
C THR A 112 -0.64 -15.13 5.93
N LEU A 113 -1.04 -14.04 6.61
CA LEU A 113 -0.24 -12.82 6.71
C LEU A 113 1.14 -13.13 7.31
N LYS A 114 1.17 -13.84 8.43
CA LYS A 114 2.41 -14.26 9.10
C LYS A 114 3.28 -15.15 8.21
N ALA A 115 2.67 -16.14 7.53
CA ALA A 115 3.40 -16.99 6.59
C ALA A 115 4.03 -16.20 5.43
N ILE A 116 3.39 -15.13 4.97
CA ILE A 116 3.94 -14.23 3.95
C ILE A 116 5.13 -13.46 4.52
N THR A 117 5.00 -12.84 5.69
CA THR A 117 6.09 -12.06 6.30
C THR A 117 7.31 -12.92 6.63
N GLU A 118 7.12 -14.17 7.03
CA GLU A 118 8.22 -15.13 7.29
C GLU A 118 8.90 -15.64 6.01
N ALA A 119 8.25 -15.54 4.85
CA ALA A 119 8.74 -16.06 3.58
C ALA A 119 9.57 -15.06 2.77
N VAL A 120 9.46 -13.76 3.04
CA VAL A 120 10.11 -12.71 2.25
C VAL A 120 11.04 -11.85 3.10
N ASP A 121 12.04 -11.23 2.46
CA ASP A 121 12.99 -10.32 3.12
C ASP A 121 12.59 -8.85 2.98
N ILE A 122 11.66 -8.53 2.06
CA ILE A 122 11.19 -7.16 1.81
C ILE A 122 10.08 -6.78 2.80
N PRO A 123 9.93 -5.48 3.11
CA PRO A 123 8.89 -4.98 4.01
C PRO A 123 7.48 -5.39 3.60
N VAL A 124 6.67 -5.81 4.57
CA VAL A 124 5.25 -6.15 4.37
C VAL A 124 4.38 -5.20 5.18
N ILE A 125 3.41 -4.59 4.54
CA ILE A 125 2.35 -3.81 5.20
C ILE A 125 1.01 -4.53 5.08
N ALA A 126 0.18 -4.46 6.11
CA ALA A 126 -1.18 -4.97 6.08
C ALA A 126 -2.17 -3.89 5.57
N ILE A 127 -3.19 -4.33 4.82
CA ILE A 127 -4.25 -3.45 4.30
C ILE A 127 -5.60 -4.16 4.36
N GLY A 128 -6.68 -3.38 4.42
CA GLY A 128 -8.07 -3.84 4.36
C GLY A 128 -8.72 -3.92 5.73
N GLY A 129 -9.76 -3.11 5.96
CA GLY A 129 -10.59 -3.10 7.15
C GLY A 129 -9.92 -2.71 8.47
N ILE A 130 -8.67 -2.24 8.43
CA ILE A 130 -7.90 -1.91 9.62
C ILE A 130 -8.42 -0.60 10.22
N SER A 131 -8.60 -0.59 11.53
CA SER A 131 -9.04 0.55 12.32
C SER A 131 -8.32 0.61 13.68
N LYS A 132 -8.60 1.64 14.46
CA LYS A 132 -8.06 1.78 15.83
C LYS A 132 -8.56 0.69 16.80
N GLU A 133 -9.68 0.04 16.47
CA GLU A 133 -10.30 -1.01 17.28
C GLU A 133 -9.64 -2.38 17.08
N ASN A 134 -9.07 -2.65 15.90
CA ASN A 134 -8.57 -3.97 15.54
C ASN A 134 -7.08 -4.04 15.18
N VAL A 135 -6.39 -2.90 15.03
CA VAL A 135 -4.97 -2.87 14.62
C VAL A 135 -4.06 -3.70 15.54
N SER A 136 -4.36 -3.76 16.84
CA SER A 136 -3.59 -4.56 17.82
C SER A 136 -3.66 -6.07 17.58
N GLU A 137 -4.69 -6.56 16.88
CA GLU A 137 -4.81 -7.98 16.54
C GLU A 137 -3.75 -8.45 15.54
N LEU A 138 -3.08 -7.51 14.86
CA LEU A 138 -2.00 -7.80 13.91
C LEU A 138 -0.61 -7.93 14.58
N SER A 139 -0.53 -7.79 15.92
CA SER A 139 0.72 -7.97 16.66
C SER A 139 1.30 -9.38 16.44
N GLY A 140 2.63 -9.48 16.32
CA GLY A 140 3.33 -10.75 16.10
C GLY A 140 3.16 -11.36 14.71
N THR A 141 2.53 -10.66 13.76
CA THR A 141 2.44 -11.11 12.36
C THR A 141 3.67 -10.76 11.51
N GLY A 142 4.61 -9.97 12.02
CA GLY A 142 5.85 -9.60 11.34
C GLY A 142 5.71 -8.46 10.33
N ILE A 143 4.57 -7.78 10.26
CA ILE A 143 4.41 -6.60 9.40
C ILE A 143 5.17 -5.39 9.94
N CYS A 144 5.61 -4.50 9.06
CA CYS A 144 6.31 -3.27 9.41
C CYS A 144 5.39 -2.03 9.46
N GLY A 145 4.10 -2.18 9.14
CA GLY A 145 3.14 -1.08 9.11
C GLY A 145 1.80 -1.44 8.49
N ILE A 146 0.94 -0.45 8.36
CA ILE A 146 -0.41 -0.61 7.80
C ILE A 146 -0.72 0.42 6.72
N ALA A 147 -1.65 0.09 5.83
CA ALA A 147 -2.28 1.03 4.91
C ALA A 147 -3.79 1.10 5.19
N VAL A 148 -4.31 2.31 5.27
CA VAL A 148 -5.71 2.57 5.61
C VAL A 148 -6.29 3.70 4.75
N ILE A 149 -7.60 3.70 4.55
CA ILE A 149 -8.35 4.78 3.90
C ILE A 149 -9.40 5.32 4.86
N SER A 150 -10.50 4.61 5.05
CA SER A 150 -11.66 5.07 5.82
C SER A 150 -11.35 5.32 7.29
N ALA A 151 -10.45 4.56 7.90
CA ALA A 151 -10.03 4.76 9.29
C ALA A 151 -9.40 6.15 9.56
N ILE A 152 -9.01 6.86 8.50
CA ILE A 152 -8.50 8.24 8.57
C ILE A 152 -9.48 9.20 7.89
N PHE A 153 -9.82 8.97 6.62
CA PHE A 153 -10.54 9.95 5.80
C PHE A 153 -12.04 10.02 6.09
N ALA A 154 -12.66 9.02 6.72
CA ALA A 154 -14.04 9.07 7.18
C ALA A 154 -14.21 9.78 8.55
N GLU A 155 -13.10 10.07 9.25
CA GLU A 155 -13.12 10.71 10.55
C GLU A 155 -13.24 12.25 10.42
N LYS A 156 -13.98 12.87 11.35
CA LYS A 156 -14.16 14.34 11.38
C LYS A 156 -12.86 15.09 11.64
N ASP A 157 -11.98 14.53 12.44
CA ASP A 157 -10.64 15.06 12.75
C ASP A 157 -9.58 14.10 12.20
N ILE A 158 -9.30 14.25 10.90
CA ILE A 158 -8.31 13.46 10.16
C ILE A 158 -6.93 13.47 10.84
N LYS A 159 -6.51 14.65 11.33
CA LYS A 159 -5.20 14.81 11.97
C LYS A 159 -5.09 14.01 13.26
N ASN A 160 -6.12 14.04 14.10
CA ASN A 160 -6.14 13.29 15.35
C ASN A 160 -6.31 11.79 15.11
N ALA A 161 -7.15 11.40 14.15
CA ALA A 161 -7.31 10.00 13.73
C ALA A 161 -5.96 9.42 13.27
N THR A 162 -5.24 10.14 12.39
CA THR A 162 -3.91 9.72 11.91
C THR A 162 -2.91 9.57 13.05
N LYS A 163 -2.85 10.53 13.99
CA LYS A 163 -1.94 10.46 15.13
C LYS A 163 -2.21 9.26 16.04
N LYS A 164 -3.50 9.01 16.34
CA LYS A 164 -3.91 7.87 17.16
C LYS A 164 -3.55 6.55 16.51
N LEU A 165 -3.92 6.40 15.23
CA LEU A 165 -3.68 5.17 14.51
C LEU A 165 -2.18 4.91 14.32
N LYS A 166 -1.40 5.96 14.04
CA LYS A 166 0.06 5.86 13.96
C LYS A 166 0.65 5.32 15.26
N LYS A 167 0.27 5.89 16.41
CA LYS A 167 0.76 5.43 17.72
C LYS A 167 0.42 3.97 17.99
N LEU A 168 -0.83 3.56 17.73
CA LEU A 168 -1.25 2.18 17.89
C LEU A 168 -0.49 1.22 16.96
N THR A 169 -0.20 1.66 15.74
CA THR A 169 0.60 0.88 14.78
C THR A 169 2.04 0.71 15.25
N GLU A 170 2.66 1.77 15.75
CA GLU A 170 4.02 1.71 16.30
C GLU A 170 4.08 0.73 17.49
N GLU A 171 3.14 0.84 18.43
CA GLU A 171 3.04 -0.08 19.58
C GLU A 171 2.81 -1.54 19.13
N MET A 172 2.02 -1.77 18.08
CA MET A 172 1.73 -3.10 17.54
C MET A 172 2.94 -3.72 16.84
N VAL A 173 3.72 -2.94 16.09
CA VAL A 173 4.92 -3.43 15.38
C VAL A 173 6.06 -3.75 16.34
N GLU A 174 6.16 -3.03 17.47
CA GLU A 174 7.20 -3.25 18.48
C GLU A 174 6.89 -4.40 19.45
N ALA A 175 5.65 -4.92 19.46
CA ALA A 175 5.20 -5.98 20.38
C ALA A 175 5.47 -7.38 19.80
#